data_21eb8b336d2b3fb2197983eb1e06f16f
#
_entry.id   21eb8b336d2b3fb2197983eb1e06f16f
#
_cell.length_a   1.000
_cell.length_b   1.000
_cell.length_c   1.000
_cell.angle_alpha   90.00
_cell.angle_beta   90.00
_cell.angle_gamma   90.00
#
_symmetry.space_group_name_H-M   'P 1'
#
loop_
_entity.id
_entity.type
_entity.pdbx_description
1 polymer ?
#
loop_
_entity_poly.entity_id
_entity_poly.type
_entity_poly.pdbx_seq_one_letter_code
_entity_poly.pdbx_strand_id
1 'polypeptide(L)'
;KWNTFYLLLVVVLAIVILKTSCMEDQKQDEATLKSKAVLENISERKSVRKYLSKSVEEDKIDAMLKAGMAAPSGMDRRPWEFVVVTDRVALDSMAAKLPYAKMLTSVPLAIVVCGDTTLSSYWYLDCSAATQNILLAAEALGLGAVWTAAYPYEDRIDVVRQNTGLPENIVPLCVIPIGYPDGPQKAKDKFDSKRVHRNTY
;
A
#
# COMPACT_ATOMS: atom_id res chain seq x y z
N LYS A 1 39.40 -47.31 23.62
CA LYS A 1 39.17 -45.89 23.96
C LYS A 1 39.09 -44.96 22.75
N TRP A 2 39.86 -45.21 21.68
CA TRP A 2 39.81 -44.39 20.44
C TRP A 2 38.52 -44.61 19.64
N ASN A 3 37.97 -45.82 19.57
CA ASN A 3 36.74 -46.14 18.84
C ASN A 3 35.49 -45.40 19.38
N THR A 4 35.39 -45.24 20.72
CA THR A 4 34.25 -44.52 21.30
C THR A 4 34.31 -43.01 21.07
N PHE A 5 35.49 -42.42 20.99
CA PHE A 5 35.69 -41.03 20.70
C PHE A 5 35.27 -40.71 19.22
N TYR A 6 35.71 -41.52 18.26
CA TYR A 6 35.32 -41.36 16.84
C TYR A 6 33.83 -41.55 16.64
N LEU A 7 33.20 -42.52 17.32
CA LEU A 7 31.77 -42.73 17.27
C LEU A 7 31.01 -41.49 17.77
N LEU A 8 31.44 -40.92 18.89
CA LEU A 8 30.86 -39.72 19.47
C LEU A 8 31.00 -38.50 18.49
N LEU A 9 32.15 -38.36 17.86
CA LEU A 9 32.43 -37.30 16.91
C LEU A 9 31.51 -37.41 15.67
N VAL A 10 31.32 -38.63 15.15
CA VAL A 10 30.44 -38.87 14.01
C VAL A 10 28.96 -38.56 14.35
N VAL A 11 28.53 -38.96 15.56
CA VAL A 11 27.16 -38.65 16.03
C VAL A 11 26.96 -37.16 16.17
N VAL A 12 27.92 -36.42 16.75
CA VAL A 12 27.84 -34.97 16.90
C VAL A 12 27.81 -34.31 15.51
N LEU A 13 28.66 -34.75 14.58
CA LEU A 13 28.70 -34.21 13.22
C LEU A 13 27.36 -34.47 12.49
N ALA A 14 26.80 -35.68 12.64
CA ALA A 14 25.49 -36.00 12.06
C ALA A 14 24.37 -35.12 12.64
N ILE A 15 24.36 -34.85 13.92
CA ILE A 15 23.40 -33.97 14.59
C ILE A 15 23.56 -32.54 14.07
N VAL A 16 24.79 -32.05 13.89
CA VAL A 16 25.06 -30.70 13.34
C VAL A 16 24.55 -30.62 11.91
N ILE A 17 24.86 -31.60 11.06
CA ILE A 17 24.38 -31.65 9.66
C ILE A 17 22.86 -31.68 9.59
N LEU A 18 22.20 -32.50 10.40
CA LEU A 18 20.74 -32.58 10.45
C LEU A 18 20.11 -31.23 10.91
N LYS A 19 20.72 -30.57 11.90
CA LYS A 19 20.24 -29.26 12.35
C LYS A 19 20.41 -28.17 11.29
N THR A 20 21.56 -28.15 10.60
CA THR A 20 21.79 -27.17 9.52
C THR A 20 20.84 -27.39 8.37
N SER A 21 20.62 -28.63 7.93
CA SER A 21 19.65 -28.96 6.88
C SER A 21 18.22 -28.53 7.27
N CYS A 22 17.78 -28.86 8.49
CA CYS A 22 16.47 -28.45 9.01
C CYS A 22 16.31 -26.91 9.06
N MET A 23 17.37 -26.19 9.41
CA MET A 23 17.35 -24.70 9.43
C MET A 23 17.31 -24.11 8.01
N GLU A 24 17.96 -24.74 7.04
CA GLU A 24 17.91 -24.35 5.64
C GLU A 24 16.52 -24.58 5.05
N ASP A 25 15.92 -25.74 5.31
CA ASP A 25 14.55 -26.05 4.89
C ASP A 25 13.54 -25.05 5.48
N GLN A 26 13.64 -24.72 6.76
CA GLN A 26 12.79 -23.72 7.41
C GLN A 26 12.93 -22.33 6.81
N LYS A 27 14.16 -21.89 6.49
CA LYS A 27 14.39 -20.60 5.82
C LYS A 27 13.82 -20.58 4.41
N GLN A 28 13.92 -21.68 3.68
CA GLN A 28 13.36 -21.81 2.33
C GLN A 28 11.82 -21.75 2.37
N ASP A 29 11.21 -22.44 3.34
CA ASP A 29 9.75 -22.41 3.53
C ASP A 29 9.26 -21.01 3.91
N GLU A 30 9.96 -20.32 4.83
CA GLU A 30 9.64 -18.95 5.21
C GLU A 30 9.76 -17.98 4.03
N ALA A 31 10.83 -18.08 3.23
CA ALA A 31 11.00 -17.27 2.02
C ALA A 31 9.90 -17.51 1.00
N THR A 32 9.49 -18.76 0.83
CA THR A 32 8.40 -19.15 -0.07
C THR A 32 7.06 -18.59 0.39
N LEU A 33 6.74 -18.70 1.69
CA LEU A 33 5.53 -18.13 2.30
C LEU A 33 5.48 -16.62 2.14
N LYS A 34 6.60 -15.95 2.39
CA LYS A 34 6.72 -14.48 2.26
C LYS A 34 6.49 -14.03 0.82
N SER A 35 7.09 -14.72 -0.15
CA SER A 35 6.90 -14.42 -1.57
C SER A 35 5.44 -14.61 -1.99
N LYS A 36 4.82 -15.72 -1.56
CA LYS A 36 3.42 -16.02 -1.83
C LYS A 36 2.50 -14.96 -1.25
N ALA A 37 2.68 -14.59 0.02
CA ALA A 37 1.85 -13.58 0.68
C ALA A 37 1.91 -12.22 -0.03
N VAL A 38 3.09 -11.78 -0.48
CA VAL A 38 3.24 -10.52 -1.23
C VAL A 38 2.52 -10.58 -2.57
N LEU A 39 2.69 -11.65 -3.34
CA LEU A 39 2.06 -11.79 -4.66
C LEU A 39 0.54 -11.94 -4.56
N GLU A 40 0.04 -12.67 -3.58
CA GLU A 40 -1.40 -12.77 -3.29
C GLU A 40 -1.97 -11.40 -2.94
N ASN A 41 -1.36 -10.65 -2.03
CA ASN A 41 -1.81 -9.31 -1.66
C ASN A 41 -1.89 -8.36 -2.87
N ILE A 42 -0.90 -8.42 -3.78
CA ILE A 42 -0.91 -7.64 -5.03
C ILE A 42 -2.07 -8.04 -5.93
N SER A 43 -2.30 -9.35 -6.11
CA SER A 43 -3.34 -9.87 -7.01
C SER A 43 -4.75 -9.67 -6.45
N GLU A 44 -4.92 -9.74 -5.14
CA GLU A 44 -6.22 -9.62 -4.47
C GLU A 44 -6.65 -8.18 -4.23
N ARG A 45 -5.70 -7.21 -4.24
CA ARG A 45 -6.04 -5.80 -4.06
C ARG A 45 -7.10 -5.35 -5.07
N LYS A 46 -8.14 -4.73 -4.55
CA LYS A 46 -9.31 -4.27 -5.29
C LYS A 46 -9.73 -2.85 -4.87
N SER A 47 -10.50 -2.19 -5.73
CA SER A 47 -11.08 -0.87 -5.43
C SER A 47 -12.41 -1.06 -4.70
N VAL A 48 -12.41 -0.77 -3.40
CA VAL A 48 -13.59 -0.86 -2.54
C VAL A 48 -14.30 0.50 -2.50
N ARG A 49 -15.63 0.49 -2.59
CA ARG A 49 -16.47 1.71 -2.60
C ARG A 49 -17.70 1.62 -1.70
N LYS A 50 -17.81 0.53 -0.92
CA LYS A 50 -18.84 0.37 0.12
C LYS A 50 -18.14 0.00 1.41
N TYR A 51 -18.49 0.67 2.48
CA TYR A 51 -17.77 0.58 3.74
C TYR A 51 -18.72 0.47 4.91
N LEU A 52 -18.31 -0.27 5.92
CA LEU A 52 -18.98 -0.33 7.21
C LEU A 52 -18.75 0.98 7.98
N SER A 53 -19.74 1.36 8.78
CA SER A 53 -19.61 2.47 9.74
C SER A 53 -18.77 2.02 10.96
N LYS A 54 -17.46 1.76 10.73
CA LYS A 54 -16.52 1.33 11.75
C LYS A 54 -15.25 2.16 11.60
N SER A 55 -14.75 2.72 12.72
CA SER A 55 -13.48 3.44 12.75
C SER A 55 -12.31 2.51 12.40
N VAL A 56 -11.26 3.08 11.83
CA VAL A 56 -9.98 2.40 11.58
C VAL A 56 -9.05 2.72 12.73
N GLU A 57 -8.35 1.71 13.22
CA GLU A 57 -7.41 1.80 14.32
C GLU A 57 -6.17 2.62 13.91
N GLU A 58 -5.63 3.43 14.83
CA GLU A 58 -4.48 4.32 14.57
C GLU A 58 -3.23 3.56 14.13
N ASP A 59 -2.98 2.39 14.68
CA ASP A 59 -1.85 1.54 14.29
C ASP A 59 -1.92 1.10 12.81
N LYS A 60 -3.12 0.90 12.28
CA LYS A 60 -3.34 0.60 10.86
C LYS A 60 -3.15 1.84 9.99
N ILE A 61 -3.57 3.01 10.46
CA ILE A 61 -3.32 4.28 9.77
C ILE A 61 -1.81 4.53 9.67
N ASP A 62 -1.10 4.39 10.77
CA ASP A 62 0.35 4.51 10.83
C ASP A 62 1.07 3.51 9.91
N ALA A 63 0.60 2.26 9.89
CA ALA A 63 1.18 1.24 9.01
C ALA A 63 1.02 1.59 7.53
N MET A 64 -0.14 2.12 7.12
CA MET A 64 -0.38 2.58 5.75
C MET A 64 0.49 3.78 5.38
N LEU A 65 0.65 4.75 6.29
CA LEU A 65 1.52 5.92 6.07
C LEU A 65 3.01 5.50 5.94
N LYS A 66 3.48 4.60 6.81
CA LYS A 66 4.82 4.02 6.72
C LYS A 66 5.04 3.27 5.41
N ALA A 67 4.05 2.50 4.94
CA ALA A 67 4.10 1.84 3.66
C ALA A 67 4.19 2.84 2.49
N GLY A 68 3.41 3.93 2.54
CA GLY A 68 3.50 5.02 1.57
C GLY A 68 4.90 5.64 1.53
N MET A 69 5.46 5.97 2.69
CA MET A 69 6.80 6.55 2.80
C MET A 69 7.93 5.58 2.41
N ALA A 70 7.68 4.29 2.34
CA ALA A 70 8.63 3.29 1.87
C ALA A 70 8.71 3.19 0.33
N ALA A 71 7.95 3.99 -0.39
CA ALA A 71 7.99 4.02 -1.84
C ALA A 71 9.35 4.56 -2.35
N PRO A 72 9.80 4.15 -3.55
CA PRO A 72 10.93 4.80 -4.20
C PRO A 72 10.55 6.21 -4.69
N SER A 73 11.52 7.11 -4.76
CA SER A 73 11.36 8.42 -5.38
C SER A 73 12.56 8.81 -6.23
N GLY A 74 12.35 9.66 -7.22
CA GLY A 74 13.42 10.16 -8.07
C GLY A 74 14.52 10.83 -7.24
N MET A 75 15.77 10.34 -7.33
CA MET A 75 16.93 10.82 -6.57
C MET A 75 16.71 10.86 -5.05
N ASP A 76 15.82 9.99 -4.52
CA ASP A 76 15.43 9.93 -3.10
C ASP A 76 14.91 11.27 -2.55
N ARG A 77 14.21 12.05 -3.37
CA ARG A 77 13.72 13.39 -3.00
C ARG A 77 12.48 13.37 -2.11
N ARG A 78 11.73 12.26 -2.08
CA ARG A 78 10.59 12.03 -1.18
C ARG A 78 9.62 13.20 -1.12
N PRO A 79 9.05 13.63 -2.25
CA PRO A 79 8.22 14.84 -2.32
C PRO A 79 6.82 14.65 -1.74
N TRP A 80 6.47 13.43 -1.30
CA TRP A 80 5.14 13.11 -0.79
C TRP A 80 4.84 13.75 0.55
N GLU A 81 3.62 14.27 0.66
CA GLU A 81 2.97 14.71 1.86
C GLU A 81 1.63 13.97 2.01
N PHE A 82 1.23 13.68 3.23
CA PHE A 82 0.00 12.95 3.50
C PHE A 82 -0.88 13.74 4.46
N VAL A 83 -2.17 13.92 4.08
CA VAL A 83 -3.16 14.48 5.00
C VAL A 83 -4.17 13.41 5.33
N VAL A 84 -4.24 13.04 6.61
CA VAL A 84 -5.27 12.14 7.13
C VAL A 84 -6.50 12.97 7.48
N VAL A 85 -7.61 12.73 6.79
CA VAL A 85 -8.85 13.47 6.95
C VAL A 85 -9.87 12.55 7.62
N THR A 86 -10.23 12.86 8.85
CA THR A 86 -11.30 12.20 9.63
C THR A 86 -12.47 13.14 9.89
N ASP A 87 -12.30 14.43 9.64
CA ASP A 87 -13.36 15.43 9.81
C ASP A 87 -14.51 15.15 8.84
N ARG A 88 -15.69 14.92 9.40
CA ARG A 88 -16.88 14.58 8.61
C ARG A 88 -17.28 15.69 7.65
N VAL A 89 -17.13 16.96 8.07
CA VAL A 89 -17.52 18.12 7.26
C VAL A 89 -16.65 18.20 6.00
N ALA A 90 -15.33 18.01 6.15
CA ALA A 90 -14.39 17.99 5.04
C ALA A 90 -14.65 16.80 4.10
N LEU A 91 -14.89 15.59 4.66
CA LEU A 91 -15.19 14.39 3.87
C LEU A 91 -16.49 14.55 3.06
N ASP A 92 -17.55 15.08 3.68
CA ASP A 92 -18.85 15.31 3.01
C ASP A 92 -18.74 16.41 1.95
N SER A 93 -18.02 17.49 2.22
CA SER A 93 -17.74 18.54 1.24
C SER A 93 -17.00 18.01 0.01
N MET A 94 -15.95 17.20 0.21
CA MET A 94 -15.23 16.55 -0.88
C MET A 94 -16.13 15.56 -1.63
N ALA A 95 -16.95 14.77 -0.93
CA ALA A 95 -17.92 13.86 -1.55
C ALA A 95 -18.94 14.57 -2.44
N ALA A 96 -19.40 15.75 -2.03
CA ALA A 96 -20.35 16.53 -2.80
C ALA A 96 -19.77 17.04 -4.12
N LYS A 97 -18.51 17.47 -4.11
CA LYS A 97 -17.87 18.18 -5.22
C LYS A 97 -17.01 17.28 -6.13
N LEU A 98 -16.39 16.21 -5.60
CA LEU A 98 -15.57 15.31 -6.39
C LEU A 98 -16.43 14.26 -7.12
N PRO A 99 -16.26 14.10 -8.45
CA PRO A 99 -17.18 13.30 -9.27
C PRO A 99 -17.16 11.79 -8.94
N TYR A 100 -16.01 11.27 -8.50
CA TYR A 100 -15.80 9.82 -8.28
C TYR A 100 -15.50 9.46 -6.82
N ALA A 101 -15.79 10.36 -5.87
CA ALA A 101 -15.49 10.18 -4.46
C ALA A 101 -16.74 10.17 -3.56
N LYS A 102 -17.89 9.81 -4.09
CA LYS A 102 -19.18 9.79 -3.35
C LYS A 102 -19.14 8.92 -2.10
N MET A 103 -18.30 7.87 -2.07
CA MET A 103 -18.12 7.01 -0.91
C MET A 103 -17.50 7.72 0.30
N LEU A 104 -16.93 8.92 0.14
CA LEU A 104 -16.45 9.73 1.26
C LEU A 104 -17.56 10.05 2.27
N THR A 105 -18.82 10.01 1.88
CA THR A 105 -19.96 10.17 2.80
C THR A 105 -20.10 9.04 3.83
N SER A 106 -19.51 7.87 3.57
CA SER A 106 -19.66 6.67 4.40
C SER A 106 -18.35 6.16 5.02
N VAL A 107 -17.20 6.64 4.55
CA VAL A 107 -15.91 6.19 5.12
C VAL A 107 -15.58 6.90 6.42
N PRO A 108 -14.88 6.24 7.37
CA PRO A 108 -14.39 6.87 8.59
C PRO A 108 -13.23 7.83 8.35
N LEU A 109 -12.43 7.60 7.30
CA LEU A 109 -11.29 8.45 6.97
C LEU A 109 -10.94 8.41 5.48
N ALA A 110 -10.16 9.40 5.06
CA ALA A 110 -9.45 9.38 3.79
C ALA A 110 -7.99 9.82 4.01
N ILE A 111 -7.08 9.27 3.20
CA ILE A 111 -5.72 9.78 3.08
C ILE A 111 -5.62 10.55 1.77
N VAL A 112 -5.28 11.83 1.85
CA VAL A 112 -4.93 12.64 0.69
C VAL A 112 -3.43 12.52 0.47
N VAL A 113 -3.03 12.02 -0.70
CA VAL A 113 -1.63 11.96 -1.09
C VAL A 113 -1.31 13.18 -1.93
N CYS A 114 -0.34 13.95 -1.47
CA CYS A 114 0.10 15.19 -2.09
C CYS A 114 1.59 15.12 -2.43
N GLY A 115 2.04 16.02 -3.29
CA GLY A 115 3.46 16.18 -3.55
C GLY A 115 3.89 17.63 -3.54
N ASP A 116 5.09 17.85 -2.97
CA ASP A 116 5.78 19.14 -3.09
C ASP A 116 6.40 19.25 -4.47
N THR A 117 5.84 20.13 -5.28
CA THR A 117 6.27 20.36 -6.68
C THR A 117 7.63 21.05 -6.77
N THR A 118 8.12 21.64 -5.68
CA THR A 118 9.43 22.30 -5.63
C THR A 118 10.58 21.29 -5.42
N LEU A 119 10.29 20.12 -4.84
CA LEU A 119 11.28 19.10 -4.54
C LEU A 119 11.56 18.18 -5.74
N SER A 120 10.56 17.86 -6.57
CA SER A 120 10.71 16.89 -7.66
C SER A 120 9.80 17.23 -8.83
N SER A 121 10.34 17.29 -10.04
CA SER A 121 9.56 17.31 -11.29
C SER A 121 8.81 16.00 -11.53
N TYR A 122 9.20 14.90 -10.86
CA TYR A 122 8.57 13.58 -10.90
C TYR A 122 7.60 13.36 -9.73
N TRP A 123 7.25 14.41 -8.98
CA TRP A 123 6.43 14.31 -7.76
C TRP A 123 5.19 13.44 -7.94
N TYR A 124 4.50 13.54 -9.06
CA TYR A 124 3.28 12.76 -9.33
C TYR A 124 3.54 11.27 -9.55
N LEU A 125 4.72 10.90 -10.09
CA LEU A 125 5.15 9.51 -10.22
C LEU A 125 5.56 8.95 -8.84
N ASP A 126 6.35 9.72 -8.09
CA ASP A 126 6.79 9.37 -6.74
C ASP A 126 5.57 9.16 -5.81
N CYS A 127 4.64 10.11 -5.84
CA CYS A 127 3.38 10.02 -5.09
C CYS A 127 2.47 8.88 -5.57
N SER A 128 2.53 8.52 -6.86
CA SER A 128 1.79 7.36 -7.38
C SER A 128 2.33 6.04 -6.82
N ALA A 129 3.65 5.91 -6.68
CA ALA A 129 4.28 4.76 -6.03
C ALA A 129 3.88 4.69 -4.55
N ALA A 130 3.92 5.82 -3.84
CA ALA A 130 3.46 5.91 -2.45
C ALA A 130 1.98 5.54 -2.30
N THR A 131 1.12 6.03 -3.19
CA THR A 131 -0.31 5.70 -3.23
C THR A 131 -0.52 4.19 -3.40
N GLN A 132 0.18 3.55 -4.34
CA GLN A 132 0.06 2.10 -4.54
C GLN A 132 0.48 1.31 -3.30
N ASN A 133 1.54 1.73 -2.60
CA ASN A 133 1.94 1.11 -1.34
C ASN A 133 0.85 1.23 -0.26
N ILE A 134 0.21 2.40 -0.13
CA ILE A 134 -0.92 2.59 0.79
C ILE A 134 -2.08 1.64 0.46
N LEU A 135 -2.42 1.49 -0.83
CA LEU A 135 -3.49 0.60 -1.27
C LEU A 135 -3.19 -0.88 -0.97
N LEU A 136 -1.92 -1.29 -1.13
CA LEU A 136 -1.48 -2.66 -0.79
C LEU A 136 -1.48 -2.89 0.72
N ALA A 137 -1.04 -1.89 1.50
CA ALA A 137 -1.08 -1.96 2.96
C ALA A 137 -2.52 -2.04 3.48
N ALA A 138 -3.44 -1.26 2.92
CA ALA A 138 -4.86 -1.35 3.26
C ALA A 138 -5.42 -2.76 3.04
N GLU A 139 -5.14 -3.38 1.88
CA GLU A 139 -5.55 -4.76 1.56
C GLU A 139 -4.97 -5.75 2.58
N ALA A 140 -3.66 -5.67 2.86
CA ALA A 140 -2.98 -6.55 3.82
C ALA A 140 -3.53 -6.43 5.25
N LEU A 141 -4.06 -5.26 5.61
CA LEU A 141 -4.66 -4.98 6.93
C LEU A 141 -6.16 -5.31 7.00
N GLY A 142 -6.73 -5.91 5.94
CA GLY A 142 -8.16 -6.24 5.86
C GLY A 142 -9.05 -5.02 5.67
N LEU A 143 -8.49 -3.90 5.21
CA LEU A 143 -9.22 -2.68 4.88
C LEU A 143 -9.52 -2.59 3.39
N GLY A 144 -10.54 -1.85 3.05
CA GLY A 144 -10.86 -1.46 1.69
C GLY A 144 -10.37 -0.06 1.39
N ALA A 145 -9.88 0.15 0.17
CA ALA A 145 -9.45 1.46 -0.29
C ALA A 145 -9.70 1.61 -1.80
N VAL A 146 -9.73 2.85 -2.27
CA VAL A 146 -9.79 3.16 -3.70
C VAL A 146 -9.07 4.46 -4.01
N TRP A 147 -8.37 4.50 -5.13
CA TRP A 147 -7.75 5.70 -5.67
C TRP A 147 -8.81 6.57 -6.34
N THR A 148 -9.03 7.80 -5.86
CA THR A 148 -9.82 8.82 -6.55
C THR A 148 -8.92 9.98 -6.93
N ALA A 149 -8.75 10.20 -8.24
CA ALA A 149 -7.79 11.18 -8.75
C ALA A 149 -8.23 12.63 -8.46
N ALA A 150 -7.30 13.45 -8.00
CA ALA A 150 -7.38 14.91 -8.03
C ALA A 150 -6.55 15.45 -9.21
N TYR A 151 -5.23 15.26 -9.20
CA TYR A 151 -4.37 15.62 -10.32
C TYR A 151 -4.67 14.75 -11.57
N PRO A 152 -4.65 15.29 -12.80
CA PRO A 152 -4.27 16.66 -13.19
C PRO A 152 -5.45 17.64 -13.34
N TYR A 153 -6.56 17.43 -12.67
CA TYR A 153 -7.78 18.19 -12.85
C TYR A 153 -7.84 19.36 -11.84
N GLU A 154 -7.71 20.59 -12.32
CA GLU A 154 -7.65 21.80 -11.49
C GLU A 154 -8.88 21.95 -10.58
N ASP A 155 -10.08 21.70 -11.12
CA ASP A 155 -11.33 21.74 -10.37
C ASP A 155 -11.33 20.80 -9.16
N ARG A 156 -10.70 19.62 -9.29
CA ARG A 156 -10.58 18.65 -8.18
C ARG A 156 -9.47 19.01 -7.22
N ILE A 157 -8.34 19.50 -7.74
CA ILE A 157 -7.23 20.00 -6.94
C ILE A 157 -7.73 21.10 -6.00
N ASP A 158 -8.50 22.05 -6.52
CA ASP A 158 -9.06 23.16 -5.74
C ASP A 158 -10.03 22.68 -4.66
N VAL A 159 -10.89 21.70 -4.97
CA VAL A 159 -11.78 21.10 -3.98
C VAL A 159 -10.99 20.47 -2.83
N VAL A 160 -9.94 19.69 -3.14
CA VAL A 160 -9.12 19.06 -2.10
C VAL A 160 -8.37 20.11 -1.28
N ARG A 161 -7.75 21.08 -1.95
CA ARG A 161 -7.00 22.17 -1.30
C ARG A 161 -7.87 22.96 -0.32
N GLN A 162 -9.09 23.33 -0.72
CA GLN A 162 -10.03 24.07 0.14
C GLN A 162 -10.44 23.30 1.37
N ASN A 163 -10.52 21.97 1.30
CA ASN A 163 -10.96 21.13 2.41
C ASN A 163 -9.80 20.65 3.32
N THR A 164 -8.55 20.83 2.88
CA THR A 164 -7.36 20.34 3.61
C THR A 164 -6.34 21.44 3.93
N GLY A 165 -6.54 22.65 3.45
CA GLY A 165 -5.66 23.80 3.73
C GLY A 165 -4.27 23.69 3.10
N LEU A 166 -4.12 22.97 1.99
CA LEU A 166 -2.83 22.79 1.33
C LEU A 166 -2.26 24.10 0.78
N PRO A 167 -0.97 24.40 1.02
CA PRO A 167 -0.30 25.54 0.40
C PRO A 167 -0.12 25.34 -1.11
N GLU A 168 0.24 26.40 -1.82
CA GLU A 168 0.29 26.41 -3.28
C GLU A 168 1.26 25.40 -3.88
N ASN A 169 2.43 25.23 -3.26
CA ASN A 169 3.47 24.28 -3.72
C ASN A 169 3.13 22.81 -3.43
N ILE A 170 2.15 22.53 -2.59
CA ILE A 170 1.69 21.16 -2.29
C ILE A 170 0.46 20.84 -3.12
N VAL A 171 0.63 19.92 -4.07
CA VAL A 171 -0.43 19.56 -5.03
C VAL A 171 -0.99 18.18 -4.70
N PRO A 172 -2.32 18.05 -4.47
CA PRO A 172 -2.93 16.75 -4.20
C PRO A 172 -2.97 15.89 -5.47
N LEU A 173 -2.37 14.71 -5.39
CA LEU A 173 -2.43 13.69 -6.44
C LEU A 173 -3.79 12.99 -6.43
N CYS A 174 -4.21 12.54 -5.25
CA CYS A 174 -5.43 11.76 -5.09
C CYS A 174 -5.96 11.82 -3.66
N VAL A 175 -7.23 11.42 -3.53
CA VAL A 175 -7.88 11.13 -2.25
C VAL A 175 -8.14 9.63 -2.19
N ILE A 176 -7.77 8.98 -1.09
CA ILE A 176 -7.94 7.54 -0.86
C ILE A 176 -8.96 7.36 0.27
N PRO A 177 -10.25 7.12 -0.04
CA PRO A 177 -11.23 6.67 0.95
C PRO A 177 -10.82 5.32 1.53
N ILE A 178 -10.84 5.17 2.87
CA ILE A 178 -10.38 3.97 3.57
C ILE A 178 -11.37 3.59 4.66
N GLY A 179 -11.62 2.29 4.80
CA GLY A 179 -12.49 1.73 5.83
C GLY A 179 -12.64 0.23 5.70
N TYR A 180 -13.40 -0.37 6.59
CA TYR A 180 -13.73 -1.80 6.49
C TYR A 180 -14.71 -2.04 5.34
N PRO A 181 -14.47 -3.01 4.43
CA PRO A 181 -15.38 -3.30 3.33
C PRO A 181 -16.76 -3.73 3.81
N ASP A 182 -17.82 -3.21 3.20
CA ASP A 182 -19.18 -3.68 3.39
C ASP A 182 -19.53 -4.71 2.29
N GLY A 183 -19.58 -5.98 2.70
CA GLY A 183 -19.85 -7.12 1.83
C GLY A 183 -18.66 -7.57 0.97
N PRO A 184 -18.82 -8.67 0.24
CA PRO A 184 -17.77 -9.30 -0.54
C PRO A 184 -17.39 -8.45 -1.78
N GLN A 185 -16.11 -8.23 -1.94
CA GLN A 185 -15.53 -7.56 -3.10
C GLN A 185 -14.56 -8.54 -3.80
N LYS A 186 -14.58 -8.59 -5.13
CA LYS A 186 -13.70 -9.49 -5.89
C LYS A 186 -12.64 -8.70 -6.64
N ALA A 187 -11.40 -9.16 -6.56
CA ALA A 187 -10.33 -8.72 -7.44
C ALA A 187 -10.66 -9.10 -8.89
N LYS A 188 -10.11 -8.34 -9.84
CA LYS A 188 -10.25 -8.61 -11.28
C LYS A 188 -8.96 -9.24 -11.77
N ASP A 189 -9.06 -10.34 -12.49
CA ASP A 189 -7.95 -10.80 -13.32
C ASP A 189 -7.74 -9.77 -14.44
N LYS A 190 -6.52 -9.25 -14.54
CA LYS A 190 -6.14 -8.20 -15.48
C LYS A 190 -4.96 -8.61 -16.37
N PHE A 191 -4.45 -9.86 -16.19
CA PHE A 191 -3.34 -10.31 -17.00
C PHE A 191 -3.78 -10.47 -18.47
N ASP A 192 -3.05 -9.83 -19.35
CA ASP A 192 -3.24 -9.90 -20.79
C ASP A 192 -1.88 -10.11 -21.46
N SER A 193 -1.64 -11.35 -21.90
CA SER A 193 -0.38 -11.72 -22.55
C SER A 193 -0.08 -10.93 -23.84
N LYS A 194 -1.11 -10.38 -24.51
CA LYS A 194 -0.96 -9.57 -25.70
C LYS A 194 -0.27 -8.22 -25.44
N ARG A 195 -0.20 -7.82 -24.14
CA ARG A 195 0.48 -6.58 -23.71
C ARG A 195 1.93 -6.83 -23.25
N VAL A 196 2.41 -8.07 -23.43
CA VAL A 196 3.78 -8.45 -23.05
C VAL A 196 4.59 -8.65 -24.31
N HIS A 197 5.50 -7.73 -24.57
CA HIS A 197 6.42 -7.80 -25.70
C HIS A 197 7.81 -8.15 -25.19
N ARG A 198 8.54 -8.99 -25.94
CA ARG A 198 9.90 -9.44 -25.58
C ARG A 198 10.89 -8.89 -26.59
N ASN A 199 11.86 -8.09 -26.12
CA ASN A 199 12.92 -7.41 -26.87
C ASN A 199 12.43 -6.29 -27.79
N THR A 200 11.36 -6.49 -28.52
CA THR A 200 10.75 -5.50 -29.43
C THR A 200 9.24 -5.42 -29.20
N TYR A 201 8.65 -4.29 -29.57
CA TYR A 201 7.19 -4.10 -29.57
C TYR A 201 6.55 -4.87 -30.73
#